data_da3d6720385127136404ad6a56f17f97
#
_entry.id   da3d6720385127136404ad6a56f17f97
#
_cell.length_a   1.000
_cell.length_b   1.000
_cell.length_c   1.000
_cell.angle_alpha   90.00
_cell.angle_beta   90.00
_cell.angle_gamma   90.00
#
_symmetry.space_group_name_H-M   'P 1'
#
loop_
_entity.id
_entity.type
_entity.pdbx_description
1 polymer ?
#
loop_
_entity_poly.entity_id
_entity_poly.type
_entity_poly.pdbx_seq_one_letter_code
_entity_poly.pdbx_strand_id
1 'polypeptide(L)'
;RIRHGEYLKRRSSELSHFWKERRINRLEEALPEIKAGIPILLEIDPSSNIDFLRGLGFEIVCEIEDGFIIVSSEDIEFSRLIQKTDEFIQNISTRCNTPAQVYALCEESDRLKRVLSDDLYAKWNTISPDSIYVVDIGISCCGNIQLPDRPNRAAEETDEHYTKREHKWEEKFNKAYLEWDEIKMQREDTLETFVSAYCGEIMEMTDGEMEISNLPDSFSARLKIDGKCLLDLVMNFPYIFEVAESEEINLGVSVSNNSELNDNVNIVPPLESDPIVCVIDSGIQEQHRYLSPAIVKTDSFSLLPNNSSPSDEVKGGGHGTRVTGAVLYPKIIPKSGDYQLPCWIRNFRILDENNGIPQEVYPPKVISKAVEMYFKNAHMPTRIYNHSIGSRKSCQIKHMTSWAAEIDSQCYNNDILFIQAAGNVYDDVIGAYWQAGYPYPMYLERELCRISDPAQSLQALTVGSVSNSDFETEDIVALGKTDEVSSFSRSGPGIWDVLKPEVVEYGGTHAYNKGSNPPVLTTPPEVCPELIRKSPQGPAYAKDEIGTSFAAPKVTYIASQIEKTLPQAPALLYRALIAQSARWPKRACDLTKEECISMLRHIGY
;
A
#
# COMPACT_ATOMS: atom_id res chain seq x y z
N ARG A 1 4.79 -37.20 20.12
CA ARG A 1 6.23 -36.92 19.97
C ARG A 1 6.85 -37.82 18.90
N ILE A 2 6.91 -39.15 19.11
CA ILE A 2 7.48 -40.12 18.16
C ILE A 2 6.79 -40.00 16.79
N ARG A 3 5.47 -40.16 16.75
CA ARG A 3 4.68 -40.06 15.52
C ARG A 3 4.90 -38.75 14.75
N HIS A 4 5.00 -37.64 15.46
CA HIS A 4 5.28 -36.34 14.86
C HIS A 4 6.69 -36.22 14.30
N GLY A 5 7.69 -36.68 15.06
CA GLY A 5 9.08 -36.69 14.57
C GLY A 5 9.27 -37.60 13.36
N GLU A 6 8.64 -38.78 13.33
CA GLU A 6 8.65 -39.68 12.16
C GLU A 6 7.97 -39.02 10.94
N TYR A 7 6.89 -38.26 11.16
CA TYR A 7 6.24 -37.47 10.11
C TYR A 7 7.20 -36.42 9.51
N LEU A 8 7.86 -35.61 10.36
CA LEU A 8 8.80 -34.60 9.90
C LEU A 8 9.97 -35.20 9.10
N LYS A 9 10.56 -36.30 9.58
CA LYS A 9 11.64 -37.03 8.87
C LYS A 9 11.21 -37.54 7.51
N ARG A 10 10.03 -38.17 7.44
CA ARG A 10 9.47 -38.66 6.17
C ARG A 10 9.28 -37.51 5.18
N ARG A 11 8.63 -36.40 5.62
CA ARG A 11 8.41 -35.23 4.74
C ARG A 11 9.71 -34.59 4.29
N SER A 12 10.71 -34.47 5.16
CA SER A 12 12.04 -33.98 4.79
C SER A 12 12.68 -34.85 3.71
N SER A 13 12.56 -36.18 3.81
CA SER A 13 13.10 -37.11 2.81
C SER A 13 12.37 -37.00 1.48
N GLU A 14 11.02 -36.88 1.48
CA GLU A 14 10.21 -36.67 0.29
C GLU A 14 10.58 -35.37 -0.44
N LEU A 15 10.71 -34.26 0.31
CA LEU A 15 11.13 -32.97 -0.24
C LEU A 15 12.58 -33.01 -0.77
N SER A 16 13.50 -33.65 -0.05
CA SER A 16 14.88 -33.84 -0.51
C SER A 16 14.93 -34.55 -1.87
N HIS A 17 14.16 -35.62 -2.02
CA HIS A 17 14.07 -36.38 -3.27
C HIS A 17 13.51 -35.51 -4.40
N PHE A 18 12.40 -34.84 -4.17
CA PHE A 18 11.77 -33.92 -5.12
C PHE A 18 12.74 -32.85 -5.64
N TRP A 19 13.46 -32.18 -4.73
CA TRP A 19 14.40 -31.13 -5.10
C TRP A 19 15.65 -31.64 -5.83
N LYS A 20 16.12 -32.87 -5.50
CA LYS A 20 17.21 -33.51 -6.25
C LYS A 20 16.83 -33.83 -7.68
N GLU A 21 15.65 -34.43 -7.88
CA GLU A 21 15.13 -34.71 -9.22
C GLU A 21 14.97 -33.40 -10.03
N ARG A 22 14.42 -32.38 -9.39
CA ARG A 22 14.23 -31.09 -10.03
C ARG A 22 15.55 -30.42 -10.45
N ARG A 23 16.58 -30.49 -9.63
CA ARG A 23 17.93 -30.00 -9.99
C ARG A 23 18.52 -30.76 -11.18
N ILE A 24 18.31 -32.06 -11.26
CA ILE A 24 18.75 -32.90 -12.41
C ILE A 24 18.02 -32.46 -13.68
N ASN A 25 16.70 -32.34 -13.62
CA ASN A 25 15.90 -31.94 -14.78
C ASN A 25 16.30 -30.55 -15.31
N ARG A 26 16.56 -29.59 -14.39
CA ARG A 26 17.04 -28.25 -14.77
C ARG A 26 18.38 -28.29 -15.51
N LEU A 27 19.30 -29.15 -15.08
CA LEU A 27 20.59 -29.34 -15.76
C LEU A 27 20.41 -29.97 -17.15
N GLU A 28 19.51 -30.94 -17.28
CA GLU A 28 19.18 -31.57 -18.57
C GLU A 28 18.55 -30.59 -19.56
N GLU A 29 17.72 -29.65 -19.05
CA GLU A 29 17.08 -28.60 -19.85
C GLU A 29 18.00 -27.38 -20.10
N ALA A 30 19.24 -27.40 -19.60
CA ALA A 30 20.20 -26.30 -19.67
C ALA A 30 19.66 -24.97 -19.14
N LEU A 31 18.84 -25.02 -18.07
CA LEU A 31 18.29 -23.83 -17.41
C LEU A 31 19.36 -23.15 -16.54
N PRO A 32 19.25 -21.84 -16.25
CA PRO A 32 20.21 -21.10 -15.44
C PRO A 32 20.45 -21.75 -14.08
N GLU A 33 21.71 -21.84 -13.66
CA GLU A 33 22.06 -22.43 -12.37
C GLU A 33 21.57 -21.52 -11.23
N ILE A 34 20.83 -22.09 -10.26
CA ILE A 34 20.48 -21.43 -9.01
C ILE A 34 21.34 -22.03 -7.91
N LYS A 35 22.38 -21.29 -7.50
CA LYS A 35 23.31 -21.70 -6.43
C LYS A 35 22.72 -21.55 -5.04
N ALA A 36 21.61 -20.82 -4.91
CA ALA A 36 20.94 -20.53 -3.66
C ALA A 36 20.14 -21.74 -3.12
N GLY A 37 19.57 -21.58 -1.94
CA GLY A 37 18.73 -22.58 -1.28
C GLY A 37 17.46 -22.97 -2.05
N ILE A 38 16.61 -23.72 -1.39
CA ILE A 38 15.30 -24.16 -1.92
C ILE A 38 14.18 -23.49 -1.13
N PRO A 39 13.12 -22.98 -1.78
CA PRO A 39 11.98 -22.39 -1.07
C PRO A 39 11.08 -23.46 -0.46
N ILE A 40 10.60 -23.23 0.75
CA ILE A 40 9.73 -24.14 1.49
C ILE A 40 8.68 -23.33 2.25
N LEU A 41 7.45 -23.82 2.26
CA LEU A 41 6.42 -23.31 3.16
C LEU A 41 6.33 -24.22 4.39
N LEU A 42 6.39 -23.62 5.56
CA LEU A 42 6.18 -24.28 6.84
C LEU A 42 4.87 -23.84 7.49
N GLU A 43 4.19 -24.79 8.12
CA GLU A 43 3.15 -24.50 9.11
C GLU A 43 3.76 -24.66 10.50
N ILE A 44 3.65 -23.63 11.33
CA ILE A 44 4.25 -23.59 12.67
C ILE A 44 3.22 -23.17 13.73
N ASP A 45 3.58 -23.33 14.99
CA ASP A 45 2.81 -22.78 16.11
C ASP A 45 2.82 -21.23 16.04
N PRO A 46 1.66 -20.57 15.82
CA PRO A 46 1.60 -19.12 15.68
C PRO A 46 2.02 -18.35 16.95
N SER A 47 2.07 -19.01 18.10
CA SER A 47 2.55 -18.39 19.35
C SER A 47 4.07 -18.43 19.51
N SER A 48 4.79 -19.11 18.62
CA SER A 48 6.23 -19.30 18.71
C SER A 48 7.00 -18.10 18.16
N ASN A 49 8.13 -17.77 18.79
CA ASN A 49 9.10 -16.87 18.18
C ASN A 49 9.77 -17.60 16.99
N ILE A 50 9.65 -17.02 15.79
CA ILE A 50 10.11 -17.62 14.52
C ILE A 50 11.62 -17.88 14.45
N ASP A 51 12.44 -17.23 15.30
CA ASP A 51 13.89 -17.38 15.30
C ASP A 51 14.37 -18.81 15.56
N PHE A 52 13.52 -19.67 16.14
CA PHE A 52 13.87 -21.09 16.32
C PHE A 52 14.16 -21.81 15.00
N LEU A 53 13.57 -21.35 13.89
CA LEU A 53 13.73 -21.93 12.55
C LEU A 53 15.19 -21.87 12.08
N ARG A 54 15.92 -20.81 12.43
CA ARG A 54 17.37 -20.69 12.15
C ARG A 54 18.16 -21.83 12.81
N GLY A 55 17.73 -22.24 14.02
CA GLY A 55 18.30 -23.40 14.73
C GLY A 55 18.04 -24.75 14.04
N LEU A 56 17.02 -24.85 13.20
CA LEU A 56 16.68 -26.02 12.38
C LEU A 56 17.35 -25.99 10.99
N GLY A 57 18.09 -24.94 10.64
CA GLY A 57 18.79 -24.81 9.36
C GLY A 57 18.00 -24.10 8.28
N PHE A 58 16.99 -23.32 8.67
CA PHE A 58 16.20 -22.51 7.76
C PHE A 58 16.56 -21.03 7.85
N GLU A 59 16.62 -20.39 6.70
CA GLU A 59 16.59 -18.93 6.58
C GLU A 59 15.14 -18.47 6.47
N ILE A 60 14.76 -17.46 7.24
CA ILE A 60 13.40 -16.89 7.21
C ILE A 60 13.29 -15.99 5.98
N VAL A 61 12.27 -16.22 5.15
CA VAL A 61 11.97 -15.40 3.97
C VAL A 61 10.84 -14.42 4.29
N CYS A 62 9.69 -14.93 4.69
CA CYS A 62 8.54 -14.07 5.03
C CYS A 62 7.55 -14.82 5.92
N GLU A 63 7.05 -14.16 6.95
CA GLU A 63 5.85 -14.55 7.67
C GLU A 63 4.63 -14.06 6.87
N ILE A 64 3.70 -14.96 6.50
CA ILE A 64 2.62 -14.64 5.57
C ILE A 64 1.30 -14.45 6.28
N GLU A 65 0.90 -15.41 7.09
CA GLU A 65 -0.34 -15.41 7.86
C GLU A 65 -0.12 -16.25 9.12
N ASP A 66 -1.02 -16.15 10.09
CA ASP A 66 -0.87 -16.83 11.38
C ASP A 66 -0.47 -18.31 11.22
N GLY A 67 0.76 -18.62 11.59
CA GLY A 67 1.31 -19.96 11.57
C GLY A 67 1.88 -20.43 10.22
N PHE A 68 1.92 -19.60 9.17
CA PHE A 68 2.54 -19.95 7.89
C PHE A 68 3.74 -19.07 7.58
N ILE A 69 4.90 -19.70 7.30
CA ILE A 69 6.15 -19.00 7.02
C ILE A 69 6.82 -19.58 5.79
N ILE A 70 7.25 -18.72 4.87
CA ILE A 70 8.19 -19.08 3.80
C ILE A 70 9.59 -19.06 4.38
N VAL A 71 10.32 -20.13 4.13
CA VAL A 71 11.73 -20.27 4.50
C VAL A 71 12.54 -20.74 3.30
N SER A 72 13.86 -20.52 3.35
CA SER A 72 14.82 -21.10 2.43
C SER A 72 15.71 -22.07 3.16
N SER A 73 16.15 -23.16 2.50
CA SER A 73 17.17 -24.06 3.01
C SER A 73 18.29 -24.24 1.98
N GLU A 74 19.52 -23.96 2.36
CA GLU A 74 20.69 -24.28 1.56
C GLU A 74 20.98 -25.79 1.55
N ASP A 75 20.59 -26.47 2.64
CA ASP A 75 20.78 -27.91 2.82
C ASP A 75 19.57 -28.69 2.29
N ILE A 76 19.70 -29.24 1.09
CA ILE A 76 18.69 -30.07 0.43
C ILE A 76 18.37 -31.37 1.17
N GLU A 77 19.28 -31.85 2.03
CA GLU A 77 19.11 -33.06 2.85
C GLU A 77 18.39 -32.78 4.17
N PHE A 78 18.19 -31.51 4.53
CA PHE A 78 17.59 -31.11 5.82
C PHE A 78 18.30 -31.71 7.03
N SER A 79 19.64 -31.89 6.95
CA SER A 79 20.44 -32.61 7.95
C SER A 79 20.24 -32.10 9.36
N ARG A 80 20.14 -30.75 9.50
CA ARG A 80 19.96 -30.10 10.81
C ARG A 80 18.57 -30.33 11.40
N LEU A 81 17.51 -30.25 10.56
CA LEU A 81 16.15 -30.57 10.96
C LEU A 81 16.03 -32.03 11.39
N ILE A 82 16.60 -32.95 10.60
CA ILE A 82 16.58 -34.39 10.87
C ILE A 82 17.31 -34.70 12.19
N GLN A 83 18.52 -34.14 12.39
CA GLN A 83 19.27 -34.29 13.64
C GLN A 83 18.44 -33.82 14.85
N LYS A 84 17.87 -32.61 14.79
CA LYS A 84 17.04 -32.07 15.87
C LYS A 84 15.78 -32.89 16.12
N THR A 85 15.21 -33.45 15.06
CA THR A 85 14.06 -34.34 15.16
C THR A 85 14.42 -35.67 15.82
N ASP A 86 15.60 -36.23 15.56
CA ASP A 86 16.09 -37.43 16.25
C ASP A 86 16.33 -37.17 17.76
N GLU A 87 16.95 -36.04 18.11
CA GLU A 87 17.10 -35.61 19.51
C GLU A 87 15.72 -35.44 20.18
N PHE A 88 14.72 -34.90 19.45
CA PHE A 88 13.34 -34.74 19.90
C PHE A 88 12.67 -36.09 20.15
N ILE A 89 12.76 -37.04 19.21
CA ILE A 89 12.19 -38.39 19.37
C ILE A 89 12.77 -39.10 20.61
N GLN A 90 14.10 -39.05 20.77
CA GLN A 90 14.82 -39.69 21.85
C GLN A 90 14.65 -39.00 23.20
N ASN A 91 14.08 -37.80 23.25
CA ASN A 91 13.88 -37.04 24.48
C ASN A 91 15.13 -36.74 25.30
N ILE A 92 16.26 -36.43 24.62
CA ILE A 92 17.59 -36.31 25.21
C ILE A 92 17.64 -35.13 26.19
N SER A 93 16.88 -34.04 25.97
CA SER A 93 16.83 -32.90 26.90
C SER A 93 15.53 -32.10 26.77
N THR A 94 15.20 -31.24 27.72
CA THR A 94 14.07 -30.31 27.67
C THR A 94 14.20 -29.25 26.55
N ARG A 95 15.43 -29.03 26.05
CA ARG A 95 15.72 -28.10 24.94
C ARG A 95 15.48 -28.72 23.55
N CYS A 96 15.12 -30.00 23.45
CA CYS A 96 14.90 -30.73 22.21
C CYS A 96 13.44 -30.59 21.70
N ASN A 97 12.62 -29.65 22.20
CA ASN A 97 11.22 -29.50 21.82
C ASN A 97 10.99 -28.65 20.59
N THR A 98 12.02 -28.02 20.04
CA THR A 98 11.93 -27.14 18.87
C THR A 98 11.18 -27.75 17.67
N PRO A 99 11.43 -29.04 17.28
CA PRO A 99 10.66 -29.66 16.19
C PRO A 99 9.15 -29.78 16.45
N ALA A 100 8.71 -29.71 17.71
CA ALA A 100 7.28 -29.73 18.02
C ALA A 100 6.53 -28.48 17.59
N GLN A 101 7.25 -27.39 17.36
CA GLN A 101 6.70 -26.11 16.91
C GLN A 101 6.50 -26.06 15.38
N VAL A 102 7.07 -27.00 14.63
CA VAL A 102 6.85 -27.17 13.20
C VAL A 102 5.72 -28.18 13.01
N TYR A 103 4.56 -27.74 12.61
CA TYR A 103 3.39 -28.60 12.41
C TYR A 103 3.46 -29.38 11.11
N ALA A 104 3.85 -28.69 10.02
CA ALA A 104 4.00 -29.32 8.71
C ALA A 104 5.10 -28.67 7.86
N LEU A 105 5.68 -29.50 6.98
CA LEU A 105 6.36 -29.05 5.76
C LEU A 105 5.32 -29.17 4.64
N CYS A 106 4.82 -28.02 4.17
CA CYS A 106 3.68 -27.95 3.26
C CYS A 106 4.03 -28.40 1.84
N GLU A 107 3.02 -28.53 0.99
CA GLU A 107 3.20 -28.85 -0.41
C GLU A 107 3.47 -27.58 -1.24
N GLU A 108 4.03 -27.75 -2.43
CA GLU A 108 4.36 -26.66 -3.34
C GLU A 108 3.12 -25.85 -3.75
N SER A 109 1.98 -26.52 -3.96
CA SER A 109 0.70 -25.86 -4.25
C SER A 109 0.25 -24.89 -3.17
N ASP A 110 0.52 -25.21 -1.90
CA ASP A 110 0.20 -24.35 -0.77
C ASP A 110 1.11 -23.11 -0.72
N ARG A 111 2.39 -23.28 -1.11
CA ARG A 111 3.34 -22.17 -1.25
C ARG A 111 2.94 -21.24 -2.39
N LEU A 112 2.64 -21.81 -3.57
CA LEU A 112 2.22 -21.04 -4.75
C LEU A 112 0.98 -20.18 -4.45
N LYS A 113 -0.02 -20.74 -3.76
CA LYS A 113 -1.23 -20.00 -3.38
C LYS A 113 -0.93 -18.78 -2.50
N ARG A 114 0.19 -18.78 -1.78
CA ARG A 114 0.56 -17.70 -0.86
C ARG A 114 1.52 -16.68 -1.47
N VAL A 115 2.41 -17.15 -2.34
CA VAL A 115 3.37 -16.30 -3.05
C VAL A 115 2.74 -15.54 -4.20
N LEU A 116 1.81 -16.18 -4.93
CA LEU A 116 1.15 -15.57 -6.06
C LEU A 116 -0.04 -14.71 -5.62
N SER A 117 -0.28 -13.61 -6.34
CA SER A 117 -1.56 -12.92 -6.26
C SER A 117 -2.69 -13.85 -6.67
N ASP A 118 -3.91 -13.61 -6.16
CA ASP A 118 -5.05 -14.48 -6.44
C ASP A 118 -5.34 -14.61 -7.95
N ASP A 119 -5.18 -13.52 -8.70
CA ASP A 119 -5.37 -13.51 -10.16
C ASP A 119 -4.29 -14.31 -10.89
N LEU A 120 -3.04 -14.17 -10.48
CA LEU A 120 -1.94 -14.92 -11.07
C LEU A 120 -2.03 -16.41 -10.71
N TYR A 121 -2.42 -16.72 -9.47
CA TYR A 121 -2.66 -18.11 -9.04
C TYR A 121 -3.79 -18.76 -9.83
N ALA A 122 -4.89 -18.05 -10.09
CA ALA A 122 -6.01 -18.57 -10.89
C ALA A 122 -5.60 -18.92 -12.32
N LYS A 123 -4.63 -18.19 -12.89
CA LYS A 123 -4.10 -18.38 -14.25
C LYS A 123 -2.87 -19.31 -14.27
N TRP A 124 -2.33 -19.72 -13.14
CA TRP A 124 -1.01 -20.36 -13.02
C TRP A 124 -0.83 -21.55 -13.97
N ASN A 125 -1.82 -22.44 -14.03
CA ASN A 125 -1.78 -23.62 -14.89
C ASN A 125 -1.99 -23.32 -16.37
N THR A 126 -2.28 -22.09 -16.74
CA THR A 126 -2.52 -21.64 -18.12
C THR A 126 -1.46 -20.65 -18.61
N ILE A 127 -0.40 -20.42 -17.83
CA ILE A 127 0.73 -19.59 -18.24
C ILE A 127 1.33 -20.16 -19.51
N SER A 128 1.38 -19.33 -20.57
CA SER A 128 2.00 -19.68 -21.84
C SER A 128 3.51 -19.40 -21.78
N PRO A 129 4.37 -20.40 -22.04
CA PRO A 129 5.83 -20.21 -21.97
C PRO A 129 6.38 -19.07 -22.85
N ASP A 130 5.74 -18.84 -24.01
CA ASP A 130 6.23 -17.86 -25.00
C ASP A 130 5.56 -16.48 -24.89
N SER A 131 4.60 -16.32 -23.99
CA SER A 131 3.93 -15.03 -23.76
C SER A 131 4.74 -14.16 -22.82
N ILE A 132 4.71 -12.85 -23.04
CA ILE A 132 5.37 -11.87 -22.17
C ILE A 132 4.43 -11.45 -21.02
N TYR A 133 4.97 -11.40 -19.84
CA TYR A 133 4.30 -10.98 -18.60
C TYR A 133 5.07 -9.82 -17.97
N VAL A 134 4.33 -8.85 -17.45
CA VAL A 134 4.87 -7.81 -16.57
C VAL A 134 4.41 -8.13 -15.16
N VAL A 135 5.37 -8.43 -14.28
CA VAL A 135 5.10 -8.86 -12.91
C VAL A 135 5.93 -8.07 -11.91
N ASP A 136 5.33 -7.79 -10.77
CA ASP A 136 5.99 -7.25 -9.61
C ASP A 136 6.37 -8.39 -8.68
N ILE A 137 7.62 -8.42 -8.22
CA ILE A 137 8.12 -9.45 -7.32
C ILE A 137 8.68 -8.84 -6.04
N GLY A 138 8.50 -9.54 -4.92
CA GLY A 138 9.12 -9.24 -3.64
C GLY A 138 10.16 -10.28 -3.26
N ILE A 139 11.38 -9.83 -2.94
CA ILE A 139 12.52 -10.68 -2.56
C ILE A 139 13.00 -10.30 -1.17
N SER A 140 12.99 -11.26 -0.26
CA SER A 140 13.50 -11.09 1.10
C SER A 140 15.04 -11.05 1.12
N CYS A 141 15.59 -10.21 1.99
CA CYS A 141 17.02 -10.11 2.28
C CYS A 141 17.32 -10.28 3.77
N CYS A 142 16.38 -10.82 4.56
CA CYS A 142 16.55 -11.03 6.01
C CYS A 142 17.76 -11.89 6.36
N GLY A 143 18.07 -12.88 5.55
CA GLY A 143 19.17 -13.81 5.80
C GLY A 143 19.05 -14.52 7.16
N ASN A 144 20.21 -14.82 7.75
CA ASN A 144 20.30 -15.34 9.12
C ASN A 144 20.54 -14.23 10.16
N ILE A 145 20.23 -12.98 9.80
CA ILE A 145 20.52 -11.81 10.62
C ILE A 145 19.32 -11.54 11.52
N GLN A 146 19.58 -11.40 12.81
CA GLN A 146 18.58 -11.03 13.81
C GLN A 146 18.85 -9.61 14.28
N LEU A 147 17.82 -8.74 14.15
CA LEU A 147 17.91 -7.40 14.73
C LEU A 147 17.94 -7.48 16.27
N PRO A 148 18.82 -6.73 16.90
CA PRO A 148 18.82 -6.65 18.36
C PRO A 148 17.63 -5.83 18.85
N ASP A 149 16.96 -6.30 19.90
CA ASP A 149 15.92 -5.54 20.57
C ASP A 149 16.48 -4.24 21.18
N ARG A 150 15.75 -3.13 20.97
CA ARG A 150 16.12 -1.86 21.60
C ARG A 150 16.03 -1.98 23.12
N PRO A 151 17.06 -1.54 23.87
CA PRO A 151 17.04 -1.66 25.32
C PRO A 151 15.95 -0.78 25.94
N ASN A 152 15.05 -1.38 26.70
CA ASN A 152 14.11 -0.63 27.54
C ASN A 152 14.84 -0.02 28.74
N ARG A 153 14.55 1.25 29.05
CA ARG A 153 15.09 1.91 30.23
C ARG A 153 14.39 1.40 31.49
N ALA A 154 15.18 0.92 32.46
CA ALA A 154 14.65 0.54 33.77
C ALA A 154 14.36 1.78 34.63
N ALA A 155 13.37 1.69 35.53
CA ALA A 155 12.90 2.84 36.31
C ALA A 155 13.98 3.50 37.20
N GLU A 156 14.99 2.72 37.63
CA GLU A 156 16.10 3.20 38.50
C GLU A 156 17.43 3.31 37.74
N GLU A 157 17.44 3.21 36.40
CA GLU A 157 18.65 3.23 35.59
C GLU A 157 19.16 4.66 35.40
N THR A 158 20.47 4.86 35.64
CA THR A 158 21.13 6.15 35.40
C THR A 158 21.22 6.46 33.89
N ASP A 159 21.22 7.75 33.54
CA ASP A 159 21.35 8.19 32.14
C ASP A 159 22.61 7.64 31.49
N GLU A 160 23.74 7.66 32.18
CA GLU A 160 25.01 7.16 31.66
C GLU A 160 24.97 5.65 31.34
N HIS A 161 24.32 4.85 32.19
CA HIS A 161 24.21 3.41 31.95
C HIS A 161 23.25 3.10 30.78
N TYR A 162 22.11 3.79 30.70
CA TYR A 162 21.17 3.64 29.58
C TYR A 162 21.81 4.05 28.25
N THR A 163 22.47 5.23 28.17
CA THR A 163 23.16 5.72 26.97
C THR A 163 24.23 4.72 26.50
N LYS A 164 24.96 4.09 27.42
CA LYS A 164 25.97 3.08 27.07
C LYS A 164 25.37 1.80 26.49
N ARG A 165 24.19 1.39 26.96
CA ARG A 165 23.43 0.26 26.39
C ARG A 165 22.81 0.61 25.04
N GLU A 166 22.28 1.81 24.90
CA GLU A 166 21.70 2.32 23.66
C GLU A 166 22.78 2.41 22.56
N HIS A 167 23.95 2.95 22.85
CA HIS A 167 25.07 2.99 21.90
C HIS A 167 25.53 1.59 21.46
N LYS A 168 25.62 0.64 22.39
CA LYS A 168 25.92 -0.77 22.04
C LYS A 168 24.84 -1.43 21.17
N TRP A 169 23.60 -1.05 21.38
CA TRP A 169 22.49 -1.50 20.56
C TRP A 169 22.58 -0.89 19.15
N GLU A 170 22.83 0.42 19.03
CA GLU A 170 23.02 1.11 17.76
C GLU A 170 24.17 0.51 16.93
N GLU A 171 25.30 0.20 17.54
CA GLU A 171 26.40 -0.48 16.84
C GLU A 171 25.99 -1.82 16.23
N LYS A 172 25.25 -2.64 16.99
CA LYS A 172 24.76 -3.93 16.51
C LYS A 172 23.67 -3.79 15.45
N PHE A 173 22.80 -2.84 15.65
CA PHE A 173 21.72 -2.53 14.72
C PHE A 173 22.27 -2.06 13.37
N ASN A 174 23.19 -1.10 13.37
CA ASN A 174 23.85 -0.62 12.18
C ASN A 174 24.63 -1.74 11.45
N LYS A 175 25.27 -2.64 12.20
CA LYS A 175 25.95 -3.78 11.62
C LYS A 175 24.98 -4.72 10.90
N ALA A 176 23.82 -5.01 11.48
CA ALA A 176 22.78 -5.84 10.86
C ALA A 176 22.26 -5.21 9.57
N TYR A 177 22.07 -3.89 9.52
CA TYR A 177 21.67 -3.17 8.31
C TYR A 177 22.73 -3.26 7.19
N LEU A 178 24.02 -3.14 7.52
CA LEU A 178 25.08 -3.32 6.54
C LEU A 178 25.11 -4.75 5.98
N GLU A 179 24.90 -5.76 6.81
CA GLU A 179 24.81 -7.15 6.37
C GLU A 179 23.57 -7.37 5.47
N TRP A 180 22.44 -6.73 5.73
CA TRP A 180 21.28 -6.77 4.85
C TRP A 180 21.54 -6.10 3.49
N ASP A 181 22.24 -4.97 3.47
CA ASP A 181 22.61 -4.30 2.22
C ASP A 181 23.53 -5.18 1.36
N GLU A 182 24.47 -5.91 1.97
CA GLU A 182 25.33 -6.87 1.27
C GLU A 182 24.50 -8.03 0.66
N ILE A 183 23.56 -8.60 1.43
CA ILE A 183 22.65 -9.65 0.94
C ILE A 183 21.78 -9.12 -0.19
N LYS A 184 21.27 -7.90 -0.05
CA LYS A 184 20.42 -7.26 -1.05
C LYS A 184 21.15 -7.11 -2.39
N MET A 185 22.34 -6.52 -2.40
CA MET A 185 23.16 -6.39 -3.61
C MET A 185 23.43 -7.76 -4.27
N GLN A 186 23.73 -8.80 -3.48
CA GLN A 186 23.95 -10.14 -4.01
C GLN A 186 22.68 -10.74 -4.65
N ARG A 187 21.52 -10.48 -4.05
CA ARG A 187 20.23 -11.00 -4.57
C ARG A 187 19.72 -10.23 -5.76
N GLU A 188 19.97 -8.94 -5.82
CA GLU A 188 19.71 -8.10 -7.00
C GLU A 188 20.54 -8.60 -8.20
N ASP A 189 21.85 -8.78 -8.03
CA ASP A 189 22.75 -9.31 -9.07
C ASP A 189 22.34 -10.73 -9.52
N THR A 190 21.95 -11.57 -8.55
CA THR A 190 21.48 -12.93 -8.85
C THR A 190 20.17 -12.91 -9.64
N LEU A 191 19.23 -12.02 -9.29
CA LEU A 191 17.96 -11.83 -10.00
C LEU A 191 18.20 -11.33 -11.42
N GLU A 192 19.03 -10.30 -11.60
CA GLU A 192 19.37 -9.74 -12.90
C GLU A 192 20.00 -10.79 -13.81
N THR A 193 20.97 -11.54 -13.28
CA THR A 193 21.61 -12.67 -14.01
C THR A 193 20.59 -13.73 -14.41
N PHE A 194 19.69 -14.09 -13.50
CA PHE A 194 18.65 -15.09 -13.76
C PHE A 194 17.69 -14.63 -14.86
N VAL A 195 17.15 -13.43 -14.74
CA VAL A 195 16.17 -12.84 -15.68
C VAL A 195 16.80 -12.67 -17.07
N SER A 196 18.03 -12.15 -17.12
CA SER A 196 18.78 -11.95 -18.38
C SER A 196 19.07 -13.25 -19.12
N ALA A 197 19.24 -14.38 -18.42
CA ALA A 197 19.43 -15.69 -19.03
C ALA A 197 18.21 -16.18 -19.83
N TYR A 198 17.03 -15.63 -19.54
CA TYR A 198 15.78 -15.84 -20.31
C TYR A 198 15.49 -14.71 -21.30
N CYS A 199 16.42 -13.79 -21.54
CA CYS A 199 16.21 -12.56 -22.32
C CYS A 199 15.10 -11.67 -21.74
N GLY A 200 14.79 -11.80 -20.45
CA GLY A 200 13.93 -10.88 -19.72
C GLY A 200 14.70 -9.67 -19.20
N GLU A 201 14.00 -8.72 -18.66
CA GLU A 201 14.58 -7.47 -18.13
C GLU A 201 13.91 -7.04 -16.81
N ILE A 202 14.68 -6.44 -15.92
CA ILE A 202 14.14 -5.57 -14.86
C ILE A 202 13.80 -4.27 -15.55
N MET A 203 12.55 -3.81 -15.42
CA MET A 203 12.11 -2.60 -16.12
C MET A 203 12.86 -1.37 -15.60
N GLU A 204 13.01 -0.38 -16.49
CA GLU A 204 13.63 0.91 -16.17
C GLU A 204 12.56 2.02 -16.15
N MET A 205 12.68 2.92 -15.18
CA MET A 205 11.89 4.14 -15.16
C MET A 205 12.35 5.13 -16.23
N THR A 206 11.54 6.14 -16.47
CA THR A 206 11.76 7.18 -17.49
C THR A 206 13.12 7.91 -17.37
N ASP A 207 13.70 7.97 -16.18
CA ASP A 207 15.02 8.58 -15.92
C ASP A 207 16.19 7.59 -16.02
N GLY A 208 15.93 6.34 -16.44
CA GLY A 208 16.93 5.29 -16.60
C GLY A 208 17.30 4.58 -15.28
N GLU A 209 16.62 4.87 -14.17
CA GLU A 209 16.76 4.10 -12.95
C GLU A 209 15.94 2.81 -13.04
N MET A 210 16.48 1.68 -12.55
CA MET A 210 15.75 0.42 -12.48
C MET A 210 14.51 0.55 -11.58
N GLU A 211 13.42 -0.10 -11.97
CA GLU A 211 12.19 -0.18 -11.17
C GLU A 211 12.35 -1.14 -9.98
N ILE A 212 13.28 -0.79 -9.10
CA ILE A 212 13.56 -1.49 -7.84
C ILE A 212 13.26 -0.54 -6.68
N SER A 213 12.46 -1.02 -5.73
CA SER A 213 12.20 -0.34 -4.45
C SER A 213 12.92 -1.11 -3.33
N ASN A 214 13.80 -0.40 -2.62
CA ASN A 214 14.67 -0.97 -1.59
C ASN A 214 14.11 -0.69 -0.19
N LEU A 215 13.77 -1.76 0.52
CA LEU A 215 13.46 -1.76 1.95
C LEU A 215 14.68 -2.27 2.75
N PRO A 216 14.72 -2.10 4.08
CA PRO A 216 15.88 -2.53 4.86
C PRO A 216 16.24 -4.02 4.67
N ASP A 217 15.25 -4.90 4.72
CA ASP A 217 15.39 -6.35 4.75
C ASP A 217 14.86 -7.07 3.49
N SER A 218 14.50 -6.31 2.47
CA SER A 218 13.92 -6.83 1.23
C SER A 218 14.03 -5.82 0.10
N PHE A 219 13.74 -6.24 -1.11
CA PHE A 219 13.46 -5.35 -2.22
C PHE A 219 12.31 -5.89 -3.07
N SER A 220 11.70 -5.02 -3.83
CA SER A 220 10.73 -5.39 -4.84
C SER A 220 11.14 -4.82 -6.19
N ALA A 221 10.82 -5.55 -7.26
CA ALA A 221 11.19 -5.18 -8.62
C ALA A 221 10.07 -5.49 -9.61
N ARG A 222 9.96 -4.66 -10.65
CA ARG A 222 9.08 -4.92 -11.79
C ARG A 222 9.87 -5.58 -12.91
N LEU A 223 9.39 -6.74 -13.36
CA LEU A 223 10.03 -7.54 -14.39
C LEU A 223 9.16 -7.64 -15.63
N LYS A 224 9.80 -7.61 -16.81
CA LYS A 224 9.19 -7.97 -18.07
C LYS A 224 9.87 -9.24 -18.58
N ILE A 225 9.15 -10.36 -18.49
CA ILE A 225 9.70 -11.71 -18.69
C ILE A 225 8.73 -12.59 -19.49
N ASP A 226 9.26 -13.63 -20.13
CA ASP A 226 8.40 -14.64 -20.74
C ASP A 226 7.83 -15.61 -19.70
N GLY A 227 6.81 -16.39 -20.10
CA GLY A 227 6.17 -17.33 -19.19
C GLY A 227 7.08 -18.46 -18.73
N LYS A 228 8.11 -18.82 -19.51
CA LYS A 228 9.11 -19.82 -19.13
C LYS A 228 9.96 -19.31 -17.96
N CYS A 229 10.42 -18.07 -18.06
CA CYS A 229 11.14 -17.40 -16.98
C CYS A 229 10.25 -17.26 -15.73
N LEU A 230 9.00 -16.81 -15.90
CA LEU A 230 8.05 -16.64 -14.78
C LEU A 230 7.84 -17.97 -14.02
N LEU A 231 7.58 -19.05 -14.74
CA LEU A 231 7.39 -20.37 -14.14
C LEU A 231 8.64 -20.83 -13.39
N ASP A 232 9.81 -20.69 -14.01
CA ASP A 232 11.08 -21.12 -13.40
C ASP A 232 11.46 -20.26 -12.20
N LEU A 233 11.29 -18.94 -12.30
CA LEU A 233 11.56 -17.99 -11.23
C LEU A 233 10.74 -18.30 -9.98
N VAL A 234 9.42 -18.36 -10.11
CA VAL A 234 8.50 -18.63 -8.99
C VAL A 234 8.76 -19.99 -8.35
N MET A 235 9.05 -20.99 -9.17
CA MET A 235 9.23 -22.35 -8.68
C MET A 235 10.58 -22.59 -8.01
N ASN A 236 11.62 -21.86 -8.37
CA ASN A 236 12.99 -22.23 -7.99
C ASN A 236 13.78 -21.11 -7.30
N PHE A 237 13.41 -19.83 -7.46
CA PHE A 237 14.13 -18.75 -6.77
C PHE A 237 13.74 -18.72 -5.29
N PRO A 238 14.69 -18.90 -4.36
CA PRO A 238 14.37 -19.32 -2.99
C PRO A 238 13.87 -18.22 -2.05
N TYR A 239 14.01 -16.95 -2.43
CA TYR A 239 13.77 -15.81 -1.55
C TYR A 239 12.54 -14.99 -1.92
N ILE A 240 11.75 -15.50 -2.86
CA ILE A 240 10.50 -14.84 -3.29
C ILE A 240 9.42 -15.03 -2.25
N PHE A 241 8.80 -13.92 -1.83
CA PHE A 241 7.64 -13.95 -0.95
C PHE A 241 6.35 -13.42 -1.63
N GLU A 242 6.49 -12.69 -2.74
CA GLU A 242 5.37 -12.16 -3.50
C GLU A 242 5.66 -12.15 -5.00
N VAL A 243 4.67 -12.53 -5.81
CA VAL A 243 4.63 -12.30 -7.25
C VAL A 243 3.21 -11.93 -7.65
N ALA A 244 3.06 -10.76 -8.25
CA ALA A 244 1.79 -10.24 -8.73
C ALA A 244 1.92 -9.76 -10.18
N GLU A 245 0.87 -9.93 -10.99
CA GLU A 245 0.80 -9.21 -12.25
C GLU A 245 0.74 -7.71 -11.96
N SER A 246 1.46 -6.91 -12.75
CA SER A 246 1.37 -5.46 -12.70
C SER A 246 -0.08 -5.03 -12.86
N GLU A 247 -0.61 -4.31 -11.88
CA GLU A 247 -2.01 -3.88 -11.89
C GLU A 247 -2.17 -2.65 -12.78
N GLU A 248 -3.16 -2.67 -13.68
CA GLU A 248 -3.60 -1.48 -14.38
C GLU A 248 -4.42 -0.60 -13.43
N ILE A 249 -3.79 0.43 -12.88
CA ILE A 249 -4.47 1.43 -12.07
C ILE A 249 -5.09 2.44 -13.02
N ASN A 250 -6.43 2.54 -13.01
CA ASN A 250 -7.19 3.50 -13.78
C ASN A 250 -8.35 4.02 -12.92
N LEU A 251 -8.30 5.29 -12.54
CA LEU A 251 -9.29 5.92 -11.68
C LEU A 251 -10.59 6.31 -12.44
N GLY A 252 -10.62 6.08 -13.75
CA GLY A 252 -11.74 6.46 -14.60
C GLY A 252 -11.77 7.94 -14.94
N VAL A 253 -12.72 8.32 -15.77
CA VAL A 253 -12.93 9.70 -16.21
C VAL A 253 -14.39 10.07 -16.00
N SER A 254 -14.66 11.11 -15.20
CA SER A 254 -16.02 11.60 -14.99
C SER A 254 -16.45 12.58 -16.07
N VAL A 255 -17.73 12.50 -16.45
CA VAL A 255 -18.37 13.45 -17.39
C VAL A 255 -19.12 14.50 -16.58
N SER A 256 -18.79 15.77 -16.78
CA SER A 256 -19.33 16.86 -15.96
C SER A 256 -20.59 17.48 -16.54
N ASN A 257 -21.53 17.84 -15.65
CA ASN A 257 -22.63 18.76 -15.94
C ASN A 257 -22.20 20.20 -15.61
N ASN A 258 -22.57 21.15 -16.47
CA ASN A 258 -22.15 22.54 -16.40
C ASN A 258 -22.99 23.35 -15.40
N SER A 259 -22.32 24.13 -14.54
CA SER A 259 -22.91 25.25 -13.85
C SER A 259 -22.04 26.50 -14.04
N GLU A 260 -22.54 27.51 -14.71
CA GLU A 260 -21.86 28.81 -14.82
C GLU A 260 -22.26 29.70 -13.63
N LEU A 261 -21.29 30.20 -12.91
CA LEU A 261 -21.50 31.27 -11.93
C LEU A 261 -20.45 32.37 -12.18
N ASN A 262 -20.92 33.60 -12.31
CA ASN A 262 -20.07 34.78 -12.28
C ASN A 262 -19.60 34.97 -10.82
N ASP A 263 -18.34 34.75 -10.57
CA ASP A 263 -17.71 35.00 -9.28
C ASP A 263 -16.80 36.24 -9.34
N ASN A 264 -16.73 36.95 -8.23
CA ASN A 264 -15.87 38.12 -8.04
C ASN A 264 -14.97 37.90 -6.82
N VAL A 265 -14.16 36.83 -6.90
CA VAL A 265 -13.24 36.44 -5.84
C VAL A 265 -11.81 36.87 -6.19
N ASN A 266 -11.11 37.41 -5.22
CA ASN A 266 -9.67 37.68 -5.28
C ASN A 266 -8.91 36.59 -4.53
N ILE A 267 -8.15 35.77 -5.25
CA ILE A 267 -7.36 34.68 -4.65
C ILE A 267 -5.97 35.22 -4.30
N VAL A 268 -5.66 35.20 -3.02
CA VAL A 268 -4.41 35.68 -2.44
C VAL A 268 -3.46 34.48 -2.23
N PRO A 269 -2.17 34.56 -2.68
CA PRO A 269 -1.19 33.49 -2.51
C PRO A 269 -0.98 33.12 -1.03
N PRO A 270 -0.51 31.92 -0.71
CA PRO A 270 -0.04 31.59 0.65
C PRO A 270 1.07 32.54 1.10
N LEU A 271 1.28 32.67 2.40
CA LEU A 271 2.43 33.40 2.95
C LEU A 271 3.72 32.60 2.67
N GLU A 272 4.86 33.27 2.59
CA GLU A 272 6.15 32.61 2.38
C GLU A 272 6.47 31.57 3.47
N SER A 273 5.97 31.78 4.68
CA SER A 273 6.13 30.87 5.83
C SER A 273 5.12 29.74 5.87
N ASP A 274 4.16 29.71 4.96
CA ASP A 274 3.13 28.66 4.98
C ASP A 274 3.69 27.32 4.48
N PRO A 275 3.17 26.19 4.97
CA PRO A 275 3.62 24.86 4.59
C PRO A 275 3.54 24.60 3.10
N ILE A 276 4.39 23.68 2.62
CA ILE A 276 4.37 23.19 1.25
C ILE A 276 3.87 21.74 1.26
N VAL A 277 2.78 21.47 0.57
CA VAL A 277 2.18 20.15 0.42
C VAL A 277 2.53 19.60 -0.97
N CYS A 278 2.91 18.31 -1.05
CA CYS A 278 3.04 17.61 -2.33
C CYS A 278 1.73 16.90 -2.67
N VAL A 279 1.26 17.06 -3.91
CA VAL A 279 0.15 16.29 -4.49
C VAL A 279 0.73 15.35 -5.54
N ILE A 280 0.65 14.05 -5.28
CA ILE A 280 1.05 12.98 -6.19
C ILE A 280 -0.21 12.50 -6.90
N ASP A 281 -0.37 12.84 -8.20
CA ASP A 281 -1.64 12.60 -8.91
C ASP A 281 -1.47 12.72 -10.45
N SER A 282 -2.56 13.03 -11.18
CA SER A 282 -2.61 13.21 -12.64
C SER A 282 -2.00 14.53 -13.15
N GLY A 283 -1.34 15.28 -12.26
CA GLY A 283 -0.91 16.64 -12.56
C GLY A 283 -1.97 17.69 -12.19
N ILE A 284 -1.65 18.96 -12.41
CA ILE A 284 -2.50 20.08 -12.03
C ILE A 284 -2.65 21.02 -13.21
N GLN A 285 -3.83 21.57 -13.42
CA GLN A 285 -4.00 22.72 -14.32
C GLN A 285 -3.42 23.99 -13.65
N GLU A 286 -2.11 24.18 -13.74
CA GLU A 286 -1.35 25.20 -13.01
C GLU A 286 -1.72 26.64 -13.36
N GLN A 287 -2.34 26.86 -14.53
CA GLN A 287 -2.83 28.19 -14.94
C GLN A 287 -4.25 28.47 -14.44
N HIS A 288 -4.89 27.51 -13.72
CA HIS A 288 -6.23 27.70 -13.20
C HIS A 288 -6.25 28.83 -12.17
N ARG A 289 -7.14 29.83 -12.35
CA ARG A 289 -7.15 31.05 -11.52
C ARG A 289 -7.27 30.82 -10.01
N TYR A 290 -7.95 29.74 -9.61
CA TYR A 290 -8.08 29.35 -8.19
C TYR A 290 -6.86 28.64 -7.64
N LEU A 291 -6.01 28.04 -8.48
CA LEU A 291 -4.89 27.19 -8.04
C LEU A 291 -3.53 27.87 -8.27
N SER A 292 -3.40 28.57 -9.40
CA SER A 292 -2.14 29.19 -9.85
C SER A 292 -1.37 29.96 -8.78
N PRO A 293 -2.01 30.73 -7.86
CA PRO A 293 -1.28 31.48 -6.86
C PRO A 293 -0.59 30.63 -5.77
N ALA A 294 -0.99 29.33 -5.62
CA ALA A 294 -0.37 28.43 -4.64
C ALA A 294 0.67 27.48 -5.25
N ILE A 295 0.77 27.36 -6.58
CA ILE A 295 1.64 26.36 -7.22
C ILE A 295 3.10 26.82 -7.23
N VAL A 296 4.00 25.98 -6.71
CA VAL A 296 5.45 26.17 -6.82
C VAL A 296 5.92 25.65 -8.19
N LYS A 297 5.70 26.45 -9.23
CA LYS A 297 5.87 26.04 -10.64
C LYS A 297 7.26 25.56 -11.00
N THR A 298 8.29 26.03 -10.31
CA THR A 298 9.68 25.61 -10.52
C THR A 298 9.94 24.17 -10.08
N ASP A 299 9.07 23.64 -9.24
CA ASP A 299 9.21 22.34 -8.61
C ASP A 299 8.21 21.32 -9.18
N SER A 300 7.40 21.72 -10.17
CA SER A 300 6.43 20.81 -10.81
C SER A 300 7.15 19.75 -11.64
N PHE A 301 6.74 18.50 -11.52
CA PHE A 301 7.41 17.37 -12.15
C PHE A 301 6.41 16.35 -12.73
N SER A 302 6.81 15.68 -13.81
CA SER A 302 6.10 14.54 -14.40
C SER A 302 7.02 13.34 -14.49
N LEU A 303 6.57 12.22 -13.98
CA LEU A 303 7.28 10.92 -14.04
C LEU A 303 6.83 10.08 -15.23
N LEU A 304 5.92 10.60 -16.06
CA LEU A 304 5.37 9.84 -17.18
C LEU A 304 6.40 9.59 -18.28
N PRO A 305 6.44 8.37 -18.86
CA PRO A 305 7.29 8.09 -20.00
C PRO A 305 6.89 8.98 -21.19
N ASN A 306 7.89 9.62 -21.81
CA ASN A 306 7.70 10.47 -22.99
C ASN A 306 6.79 11.70 -22.81
N ASN A 307 6.42 12.06 -21.58
CA ASN A 307 5.60 13.23 -21.29
C ASN A 307 6.08 13.97 -20.04
N SER A 308 6.94 14.96 -20.21
CA SER A 308 7.48 15.79 -19.13
C SER A 308 6.53 16.90 -18.65
N SER A 309 5.34 17.03 -19.24
CA SER A 309 4.37 18.05 -18.83
C SER A 309 3.80 17.72 -17.45
N PRO A 310 3.88 18.61 -16.45
CA PRO A 310 3.23 18.41 -15.15
C PRO A 310 1.72 18.74 -15.17
N SER A 311 1.19 19.17 -16.32
CA SER A 311 -0.19 19.58 -16.47
C SER A 311 -1.14 18.38 -16.35
N ASP A 312 -2.29 18.60 -15.75
CA ASP A 312 -3.38 17.62 -15.74
C ASP A 312 -3.99 17.50 -17.15
N GLU A 313 -3.74 16.37 -17.80
CA GLU A 313 -4.21 16.09 -19.15
C GLU A 313 -5.42 15.13 -19.18
N VAL A 314 -5.89 14.66 -18.02
CA VAL A 314 -7.06 13.80 -17.90
C VAL A 314 -8.27 14.47 -18.56
N LYS A 315 -8.98 13.73 -19.38
CA LYS A 315 -10.22 14.21 -20.03
C LYS A 315 -11.30 14.46 -18.98
N GLY A 316 -12.15 15.46 -19.21
CA GLY A 316 -13.20 15.84 -18.25
C GLY A 316 -12.71 16.79 -17.17
N GLY A 317 -13.02 16.51 -15.90
CA GLY A 317 -12.76 17.42 -14.79
C GLY A 317 -11.32 17.54 -14.33
N GLY A 318 -10.45 16.54 -14.63
CA GLY A 318 -9.07 16.47 -14.17
C GLY A 318 -8.96 16.00 -12.72
N HIS A 319 -8.36 14.84 -12.45
CA HIS A 319 -8.35 14.27 -11.10
C HIS A 319 -7.42 15.05 -10.16
N GLY A 320 -6.14 15.23 -10.49
CA GLY A 320 -5.19 15.97 -9.65
C GLY A 320 -5.54 17.45 -9.49
N THR A 321 -6.18 18.05 -10.50
CA THR A 321 -6.73 19.41 -10.39
C THR A 321 -7.81 19.49 -9.32
N ARG A 322 -8.73 18.52 -9.26
CA ARG A 322 -9.80 18.42 -8.25
C ARG A 322 -9.24 18.16 -6.85
N VAL A 323 -8.30 17.21 -6.75
CA VAL A 323 -7.60 16.88 -5.50
C VAL A 323 -6.90 18.11 -4.93
N THR A 324 -6.13 18.82 -5.76
CA THR A 324 -5.48 20.08 -5.35
C THR A 324 -6.50 21.13 -4.92
N GLY A 325 -7.60 21.24 -5.66
CA GLY A 325 -8.72 22.12 -5.27
C GLY A 325 -9.29 21.77 -3.90
N ALA A 326 -9.41 20.49 -3.57
CA ALA A 326 -9.92 20.05 -2.26
C ALA A 326 -8.93 20.29 -1.10
N VAL A 327 -7.61 20.30 -1.37
CA VAL A 327 -6.60 20.76 -0.39
C VAL A 327 -6.77 22.26 -0.11
N LEU A 328 -6.89 23.07 -1.16
CA LEU A 328 -6.89 24.53 -1.04
C LEU A 328 -8.26 25.10 -0.62
N TYR A 329 -9.34 24.40 -0.91
CA TYR A 329 -10.73 24.77 -0.64
C TYR A 329 -11.50 23.62 0.03
N PRO A 330 -11.16 23.26 1.28
CA PRO A 330 -11.66 22.03 1.91
C PRO A 330 -13.16 22.06 2.25
N LYS A 331 -13.76 23.24 2.33
CA LYS A 331 -15.19 23.42 2.73
C LYS A 331 -16.05 23.91 1.57
N ILE A 332 -15.84 25.14 1.18
CA ILE A 332 -16.63 25.84 0.14
C ILE A 332 -15.69 26.64 -0.73
N ILE A 333 -15.88 26.58 -2.03
CA ILE A 333 -15.17 27.43 -2.97
C ILE A 333 -15.74 28.85 -2.88
N PRO A 334 -14.91 29.88 -2.56
CA PRO A 334 -15.40 31.24 -2.39
C PRO A 334 -15.89 31.82 -3.71
N LYS A 335 -17.00 32.56 -3.67
CA LYS A 335 -17.65 33.17 -4.84
C LYS A 335 -17.40 34.68 -4.90
N SER A 336 -16.95 35.31 -3.80
CA SER A 336 -16.68 36.75 -3.71
C SER A 336 -15.73 37.06 -2.57
N GLY A 337 -15.14 38.26 -2.61
CA GLY A 337 -14.21 38.75 -1.59
C GLY A 337 -12.79 38.18 -1.73
N ASP A 338 -11.95 38.45 -0.72
CA ASP A 338 -10.57 37.96 -0.68
C ASP A 338 -10.51 36.58 0.00
N TYR A 339 -9.77 35.66 -0.61
CA TYR A 339 -9.50 34.34 -0.03
C TYR A 339 -8.00 34.07 0.00
N GLN A 340 -7.43 33.94 1.21
CA GLN A 340 -6.04 33.58 1.42
C GLN A 340 -5.88 32.07 1.28
N LEU A 341 -5.03 31.63 0.35
CA LEU A 341 -4.72 30.22 0.19
C LEU A 341 -3.94 29.67 1.40
N PRO A 342 -4.25 28.43 1.85
CA PRO A 342 -3.76 27.92 3.14
C PRO A 342 -2.33 27.37 3.13
N CYS A 343 -1.83 26.94 1.97
CA CYS A 343 -0.53 26.30 1.79
C CYS A 343 -0.04 26.38 0.36
N TRP A 344 1.25 26.16 0.15
CA TRP A 344 1.86 26.00 -1.16
C TRP A 344 1.69 24.57 -1.65
N ILE A 345 1.70 24.36 -2.97
CA ILE A 345 1.52 23.06 -3.63
C ILE A 345 2.70 22.73 -4.53
N ARG A 346 3.30 21.57 -4.34
CA ARG A 346 4.18 20.88 -5.29
C ARG A 346 3.39 19.85 -6.08
N ASN A 347 3.55 19.90 -7.38
CA ASN A 347 2.82 19.09 -8.35
C ASN A 347 3.71 17.93 -8.82
N PHE A 348 3.35 16.69 -8.49
CA PHE A 348 4.06 15.49 -8.92
C PHE A 348 3.12 14.58 -9.72
N ARG A 349 3.28 14.62 -11.04
CA ARG A 349 2.41 13.90 -11.97
C ARG A 349 2.89 12.48 -12.22
N ILE A 350 1.98 11.51 -12.07
CA ILE A 350 2.21 10.08 -12.34
C ILE A 350 1.08 9.40 -13.12
N LEU A 351 -0.06 10.05 -13.31
CA LEU A 351 -1.18 9.50 -14.10
C LEU A 351 -1.21 10.12 -15.50
N ASP A 352 -1.55 9.28 -16.47
CA ASP A 352 -1.71 9.66 -17.88
C ASP A 352 -3.02 10.40 -18.15
N GLU A 353 -3.32 10.67 -19.43
CA GLU A 353 -4.56 11.33 -19.87
C GLU A 353 -5.83 10.47 -19.72
N ASN A 354 -5.66 9.17 -19.47
CA ASN A 354 -6.76 8.23 -19.18
C ASN A 354 -6.95 8.04 -17.67
N ASN A 355 -6.21 8.78 -16.85
CA ASN A 355 -6.20 8.69 -15.39
C ASN A 355 -5.67 7.35 -14.88
N GLY A 356 -4.72 6.77 -15.60
CA GLY A 356 -4.06 5.50 -15.30
C GLY A 356 -2.57 5.67 -14.99
N ILE A 357 -2.00 4.71 -14.26
CA ILE A 357 -0.55 4.61 -14.07
C ILE A 357 0.00 3.75 -15.23
N PRO A 358 0.90 4.29 -16.09
CA PRO A 358 1.59 3.48 -17.10
C PRO A 358 2.40 2.33 -16.48
N GLN A 359 2.59 1.25 -17.23
CA GLN A 359 3.36 0.09 -16.75
C GLN A 359 4.81 0.43 -16.43
N GLU A 360 5.37 1.44 -17.10
CA GLU A 360 6.73 1.96 -16.88
C GLU A 360 6.85 2.87 -15.64
N VAL A 361 5.78 3.04 -14.89
CA VAL A 361 5.77 3.81 -13.64
C VAL A 361 5.51 2.85 -12.47
N TYR A 362 6.56 2.49 -11.76
CA TYR A 362 6.48 1.54 -10.64
C TYR A 362 6.05 2.25 -9.34
N PRO A 363 4.84 1.97 -8.80
CA PRO A 363 4.27 2.75 -7.71
C PRO A 363 5.14 2.86 -6.44
N PRO A 364 5.83 1.81 -5.93
CA PRO A 364 6.73 1.97 -4.79
C PRO A 364 7.85 2.97 -5.08
N LYS A 365 8.46 2.92 -6.27
CA LYS A 365 9.54 3.84 -6.66
C LYS A 365 9.08 5.29 -6.80
N VAL A 366 7.82 5.53 -7.18
CA VAL A 366 7.19 6.86 -7.19
C VAL A 366 7.30 7.53 -5.82
N ILE A 367 7.03 6.78 -4.76
CA ILE A 367 7.04 7.30 -3.37
C ILE A 367 8.44 7.75 -2.99
N SER A 368 9.46 6.89 -3.17
CA SER A 368 10.84 7.23 -2.86
C SER A 368 11.33 8.43 -3.69
N LYS A 369 10.98 8.49 -4.98
CA LYS A 369 11.37 9.59 -5.88
C LYS A 369 10.77 10.94 -5.46
N ALA A 370 9.48 10.96 -5.12
CA ALA A 370 8.81 12.18 -4.65
C ALA A 370 9.43 12.69 -3.34
N VAL A 371 9.78 11.79 -2.42
CA VAL A 371 10.43 12.15 -1.15
C VAL A 371 11.87 12.59 -1.39
N GLU A 372 12.62 11.92 -2.25
CA GLU A 372 13.96 12.33 -2.62
C GLU A 372 13.99 13.77 -3.17
N MET A 373 13.10 14.06 -4.12
CA MET A 373 13.05 15.39 -4.76
C MET A 373 12.59 16.48 -3.78
N TYR A 374 11.53 16.24 -3.01
CA TYR A 374 10.83 17.30 -2.31
C TYR A 374 11.10 17.35 -0.79
N PHE A 375 11.76 16.33 -0.24
CA PHE A 375 12.24 16.37 1.14
C PHE A 375 13.76 16.38 1.20
N LYS A 376 14.46 15.39 0.62
CA LYS A 376 15.91 15.22 0.79
C LYS A 376 16.72 16.28 0.02
N ASN A 377 16.32 16.56 -1.22
CA ASN A 377 17.07 17.46 -2.14
C ASN A 377 16.48 18.87 -2.21
N ALA A 378 15.35 19.14 -1.56
CA ALA A 378 14.70 20.44 -1.61
C ALA A 378 15.28 21.43 -0.58
N HIS A 379 15.45 22.69 -0.98
CA HIS A 379 15.84 23.77 -0.06
C HIS A 379 14.80 24.01 1.06
N MET A 380 13.51 23.88 0.69
CA MET A 380 12.38 23.90 1.63
C MET A 380 11.72 22.53 1.59
N PRO A 381 11.94 21.64 2.59
CA PRO A 381 11.44 20.29 2.53
C PRO A 381 9.91 20.23 2.68
N THR A 382 9.26 19.38 1.88
CA THR A 382 7.85 19.03 2.02
C THR A 382 7.70 17.91 3.05
N ARG A 383 6.88 18.11 4.04
CA ARG A 383 6.61 17.11 5.10
C ARG A 383 5.23 16.44 4.99
N ILE A 384 4.34 17.00 4.20
CA ILE A 384 2.97 16.50 4.01
C ILE A 384 2.75 16.14 2.55
N TYR A 385 2.39 14.87 2.30
CA TYR A 385 2.12 14.32 0.97
C TYR A 385 0.66 13.89 0.89
N ASN A 386 -0.07 14.36 -0.13
CA ASN A 386 -1.38 13.85 -0.48
C ASN A 386 -1.25 12.79 -1.55
N HIS A 387 -1.76 11.60 -1.28
CA HIS A 387 -1.75 10.47 -2.20
C HIS A 387 -3.17 9.91 -2.34
N SER A 388 -3.89 10.41 -3.35
CA SER A 388 -5.29 10.06 -3.59
C SER A 388 -5.44 8.97 -4.66
N ILE A 389 -4.45 8.09 -4.76
CA ILE A 389 -4.34 7.01 -5.73
C ILE A 389 -4.28 5.67 -4.98
N GLY A 390 -4.83 4.63 -5.56
CA GLY A 390 -4.75 3.28 -5.04
C GLY A 390 -5.22 2.24 -6.05
N SER A 391 -4.96 0.98 -5.73
CA SER A 391 -5.41 -0.18 -6.47
C SER A 391 -6.93 -0.21 -6.62
N ARG A 392 -7.42 -0.79 -7.71
CA ARG A 392 -8.86 -1.09 -7.87
C ARG A 392 -9.33 -2.21 -6.94
N LYS A 393 -8.42 -3.10 -6.55
CA LYS A 393 -8.72 -4.27 -5.71
C LYS A 393 -8.60 -3.93 -4.23
N SER A 394 -9.24 -4.75 -3.41
CA SER A 394 -8.98 -4.75 -1.97
C SER A 394 -7.53 -5.16 -1.71
N CYS A 395 -6.91 -4.55 -0.68
CA CYS A 395 -5.56 -4.95 -0.29
C CYS A 395 -5.54 -6.41 0.16
N GLN A 396 -4.44 -7.07 -0.12
CA GLN A 396 -4.15 -8.38 0.46
C GLN A 396 -3.84 -8.27 1.96
N ILE A 397 -4.07 -9.36 2.70
CA ILE A 397 -3.83 -9.41 4.15
C ILE A 397 -2.70 -10.37 4.55
N LYS A 398 -2.08 -11.04 3.58
CA LYS A 398 -1.03 -12.05 3.81
C LYS A 398 0.25 -11.42 4.36
N HIS A 399 0.67 -10.32 3.75
CA HIS A 399 1.82 -9.49 4.14
C HIS A 399 1.60 -8.05 3.68
N MET A 400 2.46 -7.13 4.14
CA MET A 400 2.46 -5.75 3.66
C MET A 400 2.91 -5.71 2.20
N THR A 401 2.17 -4.98 1.34
CA THR A 401 2.59 -4.77 -0.05
C THR A 401 3.83 -3.87 -0.10
N SER A 402 4.63 -4.01 -1.15
CA SER A 402 5.83 -3.18 -1.36
C SER A 402 5.49 -1.69 -1.44
N TRP A 403 4.34 -1.34 -2.02
CA TRP A 403 3.89 0.05 -2.11
C TRP A 403 3.59 0.66 -0.74
N ALA A 404 2.82 -0.05 0.09
CA ALA A 404 2.51 0.39 1.45
C ALA A 404 3.75 0.40 2.34
N ALA A 405 4.63 -0.61 2.22
CA ALA A 405 5.88 -0.70 2.96
C ALA A 405 6.85 0.44 2.60
N GLU A 406 6.91 0.84 1.32
CA GLU A 406 7.72 2.00 0.91
C GLU A 406 7.21 3.30 1.56
N ILE A 407 5.89 3.53 1.60
CA ILE A 407 5.31 4.68 2.31
C ILE A 407 5.71 4.64 3.79
N ASP A 408 5.61 3.47 4.43
CA ASP A 408 5.97 3.30 5.84
C ASP A 408 7.45 3.61 6.08
N SER A 409 8.33 3.09 5.23
CA SER A 409 9.77 3.34 5.28
C SER A 409 10.10 4.82 5.13
N GLN A 410 9.50 5.51 4.15
CA GLN A 410 9.73 6.92 3.93
C GLN A 410 9.18 7.80 5.07
N CYS A 411 8.01 7.47 5.61
CA CYS A 411 7.45 8.17 6.76
C CYS A 411 8.32 8.05 8.00
N TYR A 412 8.81 6.83 8.27
CA TYR A 412 9.65 6.55 9.43
C TYR A 412 11.02 7.23 9.35
N ASN A 413 11.69 7.11 8.21
CA ASN A 413 13.06 7.59 8.04
C ASN A 413 13.18 9.11 7.91
N ASN A 414 12.14 9.79 7.42
CA ASN A 414 12.21 11.21 7.06
C ASN A 414 11.28 12.12 7.88
N ASP A 415 10.59 11.59 8.88
CA ASP A 415 9.61 12.36 9.70
C ASP A 415 8.60 13.13 8.85
N ILE A 416 7.98 12.45 7.89
CA ILE A 416 6.97 12.97 6.97
C ILE A 416 5.63 12.26 7.17
N LEU A 417 4.55 12.85 6.67
CA LEU A 417 3.20 12.31 6.75
C LEU A 417 2.59 12.17 5.37
N PHE A 418 2.22 10.94 5.02
CA PHE A 418 1.35 10.66 3.87
C PHE A 418 -0.11 10.63 4.32
N ILE A 419 -0.96 11.38 3.60
CA ILE A 419 -2.42 11.32 3.72
C ILE A 419 -2.91 10.48 2.54
N GLN A 420 -3.42 9.30 2.85
CA GLN A 420 -3.76 8.28 1.87
C GLN A 420 -5.27 8.09 1.76
N ALA A 421 -5.82 8.10 0.54
CA ALA A 421 -7.22 7.73 0.33
C ALA A 421 -7.44 6.22 0.58
N ALA A 422 -8.55 5.86 1.23
CA ALA A 422 -8.89 4.46 1.53
C ALA A 422 -9.22 3.64 0.27
N GLY A 423 -9.56 4.31 -0.82
CA GLY A 423 -10.02 3.72 -2.08
C GLY A 423 -11.55 3.65 -2.20
N ASN A 424 -12.03 3.37 -3.40
CA ASN A 424 -13.44 3.33 -3.72
C ASN A 424 -13.89 1.92 -4.10
N VAL A 425 -15.08 1.51 -3.64
CA VAL A 425 -15.78 0.31 -4.10
C VAL A 425 -16.50 0.68 -5.39
N TYR A 426 -16.29 -0.09 -6.44
CA TYR A 426 -16.87 0.18 -7.76
C TYR A 426 -18.34 -0.25 -7.85
N ASP A 427 -19.09 0.37 -8.74
CA ASP A 427 -20.53 0.19 -8.91
C ASP A 427 -20.93 -1.25 -9.22
N ASP A 428 -20.13 -1.97 -9.99
CA ASP A 428 -20.32 -3.38 -10.31
C ASP A 428 -20.22 -4.28 -9.08
N VAL A 429 -19.27 -4.01 -8.18
CA VAL A 429 -19.09 -4.72 -6.89
C VAL A 429 -20.27 -4.42 -5.96
N ILE A 430 -20.67 -3.15 -5.85
CA ILE A 430 -21.84 -2.74 -5.07
C ILE A 430 -23.09 -3.45 -5.58
N GLY A 431 -23.30 -3.45 -6.89
CA GLY A 431 -24.45 -4.11 -7.52
C GLY A 431 -24.48 -5.61 -7.30
N ALA A 432 -23.33 -6.28 -7.40
CA ALA A 432 -23.19 -7.72 -7.17
C ALA A 432 -23.54 -8.10 -5.71
N TYR A 433 -23.00 -7.38 -4.74
CA TYR A 433 -23.33 -7.61 -3.34
C TYR A 433 -24.80 -7.34 -3.01
N TRP A 434 -25.38 -6.29 -3.60
CA TRP A 434 -26.79 -5.99 -3.40
C TRP A 434 -27.69 -7.11 -3.92
N GLN A 435 -27.40 -7.64 -5.12
CA GLN A 435 -28.09 -8.82 -5.67
C GLN A 435 -27.92 -10.06 -4.80
N ALA A 436 -26.79 -10.22 -4.13
CA ALA A 436 -26.51 -11.32 -3.20
C ALA A 436 -27.18 -11.14 -1.82
N GLY A 437 -27.99 -10.08 -1.62
CA GLY A 437 -28.72 -9.84 -0.36
C GLY A 437 -27.95 -9.02 0.68
N TYR A 438 -26.90 -8.34 0.28
CA TYR A 438 -26.12 -7.42 1.13
C TYR A 438 -26.33 -5.95 0.68
N PRO A 439 -27.47 -5.31 1.04
CA PRO A 439 -27.72 -3.92 0.71
C PRO A 439 -26.79 -2.99 1.52
N TYR A 440 -26.75 -1.69 1.16
CA TYR A 440 -26.07 -0.67 1.93
C TYR A 440 -26.61 -0.60 3.40
N PRO A 441 -25.76 -0.49 4.43
CA PRO A 441 -24.27 -0.49 4.38
C PRO A 441 -23.63 -1.88 4.52
N MET A 442 -24.40 -2.98 4.55
CA MET A 442 -23.93 -4.33 4.88
C MET A 442 -22.80 -4.87 4.00
N TYR A 443 -22.73 -4.46 2.72
CA TYR A 443 -21.66 -4.91 1.83
C TYR A 443 -20.31 -4.32 2.20
N LEU A 444 -20.26 -3.17 2.86
CA LEU A 444 -19.00 -2.52 3.22
C LEU A 444 -18.12 -3.36 4.18
N GLU A 445 -18.71 -4.30 4.90
CA GLU A 445 -17.98 -5.24 5.77
C GLU A 445 -17.44 -6.46 5.00
N ARG A 446 -17.63 -6.53 3.68
CA ARG A 446 -17.21 -7.66 2.86
C ARG A 446 -15.78 -7.50 2.35
N GLU A 447 -15.16 -8.65 2.08
CA GLU A 447 -13.75 -8.75 1.71
C GLU A 447 -13.36 -7.86 0.51
N LEU A 448 -14.17 -7.86 -0.55
CA LEU A 448 -13.91 -7.03 -1.73
C LEU A 448 -14.08 -5.52 -1.47
N CYS A 449 -14.64 -5.14 -0.32
CA CYS A 449 -14.82 -3.74 0.09
C CYS A 449 -13.73 -3.24 1.05
N ARG A 450 -12.74 -4.08 1.40
CA ARG A 450 -11.60 -3.63 2.21
C ARG A 450 -10.84 -2.50 1.52
N ILE A 451 -10.12 -1.72 2.34
CA ILE A 451 -9.20 -0.68 1.84
C ILE A 451 -8.35 -1.20 0.69
N SER A 452 -8.00 -0.33 -0.24
CA SER A 452 -7.14 -0.68 -1.37
C SER A 452 -5.65 -0.49 -1.01
N ASP A 453 -4.75 -1.14 -1.79
CA ASP A 453 -3.33 -0.81 -1.72
C ASP A 453 -3.09 0.62 -2.29
N PRO A 454 -2.25 1.48 -1.66
CA PRO A 454 -1.41 1.25 -0.47
C PRO A 454 -2.04 1.73 0.86
N ALA A 455 -3.37 1.83 0.96
CA ALA A 455 -4.04 2.34 2.16
C ALA A 455 -3.84 1.47 3.42
N GLN A 456 -3.28 0.27 3.28
CA GLN A 456 -2.87 -0.58 4.41
C GLN A 456 -1.58 -0.11 5.12
N SER A 457 -0.84 0.88 4.56
CA SER A 457 0.33 1.47 5.21
C SER A 457 0.05 1.84 6.67
N LEU A 458 0.94 1.47 7.59
CA LEU A 458 0.77 1.69 9.03
C LEU A 458 1.15 3.12 9.43
N GLN A 459 2.07 3.76 8.70
CA GLN A 459 2.56 5.10 8.99
C GLN A 459 1.74 6.20 8.30
N ALA A 460 1.17 5.93 7.13
CA ALA A 460 0.24 6.86 6.51
C ALA A 460 -1.04 7.03 7.32
N LEU A 461 -1.66 8.19 7.23
CA LEU A 461 -3.01 8.42 7.73
C LEU A 461 -4.00 8.11 6.60
N THR A 462 -4.71 7.00 6.73
CA THR A 462 -5.71 6.56 5.75
C THR A 462 -7.05 7.23 6.01
N VAL A 463 -7.64 7.79 4.96
CA VAL A 463 -8.86 8.59 5.01
C VAL A 463 -9.99 7.91 4.23
N GLY A 464 -11.05 7.55 4.95
CA GLY A 464 -12.32 7.11 4.36
C GLY A 464 -13.24 8.28 4.02
N SER A 465 -14.42 7.97 3.49
CA SER A 465 -15.39 8.98 3.07
C SER A 465 -16.72 8.83 3.80
N VAL A 466 -17.32 9.99 4.15
CA VAL A 466 -18.70 10.11 4.63
C VAL A 466 -19.53 11.00 3.72
N SER A 467 -20.85 10.76 3.74
CA SER A 467 -21.83 11.55 3.00
C SER A 467 -22.02 12.93 3.61
N ASN A 468 -22.20 13.92 2.75
CA ASN A 468 -22.52 15.30 3.13
C ASN A 468 -23.96 15.69 2.76
N SER A 469 -24.85 14.71 2.49
CA SER A 469 -26.16 14.96 1.91
C SER A 469 -27.26 14.08 2.50
N ASP A 470 -28.41 14.70 2.76
CA ASP A 470 -29.68 14.01 3.08
C ASP A 470 -30.64 14.03 1.88
N PHE A 471 -30.09 14.05 0.65
CA PHE A 471 -30.87 14.20 -0.58
C PHE A 471 -31.88 13.07 -0.79
N GLU A 472 -33.14 13.45 -1.00
CA GLU A 472 -34.25 12.55 -1.29
C GLU A 472 -35.31 13.25 -2.11
N THR A 473 -35.77 12.57 -3.17
CA THR A 473 -36.94 12.94 -4.00
C THR A 473 -37.95 11.79 -4.03
N GLU A 474 -39.03 11.93 -4.84
CA GLU A 474 -39.96 10.82 -5.04
C GLU A 474 -39.25 9.57 -5.59
N ASP A 475 -38.36 9.76 -6.57
CA ASP A 475 -37.75 8.67 -7.32
C ASP A 475 -36.33 8.32 -6.86
N ILE A 476 -35.55 9.25 -6.29
CA ILE A 476 -34.14 9.12 -6.02
C ILE A 476 -33.84 9.41 -4.54
N VAL A 477 -32.97 8.60 -3.94
CA VAL A 477 -32.52 8.81 -2.55
C VAL A 477 -31.02 8.55 -2.43
N ALA A 478 -30.33 9.36 -1.60
CA ALA A 478 -28.91 9.17 -1.28
C ALA A 478 -28.67 7.86 -0.52
N LEU A 479 -27.59 7.17 -0.87
CA LEU A 479 -27.06 6.03 -0.10
C LEU A 479 -26.17 6.56 1.03
N GLY A 480 -26.74 6.58 2.22
CA GLY A 480 -26.13 7.22 3.38
C GLY A 480 -26.56 8.67 3.55
N LYS A 481 -27.00 8.99 4.76
CA LYS A 481 -27.34 10.36 5.18
C LYS A 481 -26.07 11.12 5.55
N THR A 482 -26.22 12.40 5.81
CA THR A 482 -25.12 13.24 6.33
C THR A 482 -24.44 12.57 7.52
N ASP A 483 -23.12 12.55 7.50
CA ASP A 483 -22.24 11.86 8.48
C ASP A 483 -22.32 10.31 8.44
N GLU A 484 -23.00 9.69 7.50
CA GLU A 484 -22.93 8.25 7.28
C GLU A 484 -21.80 7.91 6.30
N VAL A 485 -21.25 6.70 6.44
CA VAL A 485 -20.20 6.23 5.53
C VAL A 485 -20.67 6.34 4.09
N SER A 486 -19.82 6.83 3.21
CA SER A 486 -20.16 6.89 1.78
C SER A 486 -20.32 5.49 1.20
N SER A 487 -21.28 5.31 0.33
CA SER A 487 -21.60 4.02 -0.30
C SER A 487 -20.41 3.36 -1.01
N PHE A 488 -19.45 4.15 -1.47
CA PHE A 488 -18.26 3.71 -2.17
C PHE A 488 -17.01 3.63 -1.27
N SER A 489 -17.04 4.19 -0.04
CA SER A 489 -15.85 4.20 0.81
C SER A 489 -15.42 2.79 1.18
N ARG A 490 -14.19 2.43 0.83
CA ARG A 490 -13.61 1.18 1.28
C ARG A 490 -13.42 1.20 2.79
N SER A 491 -13.44 0.03 3.40
CA SER A 491 -13.53 -0.16 4.85
C SER A 491 -12.41 -1.05 5.38
N GLY A 492 -12.24 -1.07 6.70
CA GLY A 492 -11.31 -1.95 7.39
C GLY A 492 -11.84 -3.38 7.62
N PRO A 493 -11.11 -4.14 8.38
CA PRO A 493 -9.81 -3.81 8.98
C PRO A 493 -8.67 -3.83 7.95
N GLY A 494 -7.56 -3.19 8.30
CA GLY A 494 -6.31 -3.33 7.56
C GLY A 494 -5.58 -4.65 7.89
N ILE A 495 -4.34 -4.77 7.42
CA ILE A 495 -3.47 -5.90 7.75
C ILE A 495 -3.33 -6.04 9.27
N TRP A 496 -3.23 -7.28 9.76
CA TRP A 496 -3.11 -7.61 11.20
C TRP A 496 -4.23 -7.02 12.07
N ASP A 497 -5.43 -6.88 11.52
CA ASP A 497 -6.59 -6.30 12.19
C ASP A 497 -6.39 -4.83 12.66
N VAL A 498 -5.45 -4.10 12.06
CA VAL A 498 -5.22 -2.68 12.36
C VAL A 498 -6.43 -1.85 11.91
N LEU A 499 -6.77 -0.85 12.71
CA LEU A 499 -7.84 0.10 12.36
C LEU A 499 -7.49 0.88 11.10
N LYS A 500 -8.29 0.71 10.06
CA LYS A 500 -8.24 1.41 8.79
C LYS A 500 -9.67 1.57 8.23
N PRO A 501 -9.99 2.70 7.61
CA PRO A 501 -9.27 3.97 7.70
C PRO A 501 -9.23 4.51 9.13
N GLU A 502 -8.24 5.36 9.48
CA GLU A 502 -8.17 5.95 10.83
C GLU A 502 -9.17 7.09 11.01
N VAL A 503 -9.40 7.87 9.95
CA VAL A 503 -10.32 9.02 9.98
C VAL A 503 -11.17 9.05 8.71
N VAL A 504 -12.24 9.83 8.74
CA VAL A 504 -13.12 10.07 7.60
C VAL A 504 -13.33 11.56 7.36
N GLU A 505 -13.67 11.92 6.11
CA GLU A 505 -14.03 13.28 5.74
C GLU A 505 -15.07 13.24 4.59
N TYR A 506 -15.69 14.36 4.28
CA TYR A 506 -16.75 14.42 3.28
C TYR A 506 -16.23 14.28 1.85
N GLY A 507 -16.54 13.15 1.21
CA GLY A 507 -16.21 12.86 -0.19
C GLY A 507 -17.44 12.67 -1.10
N GLY A 508 -18.65 12.89 -0.58
CA GLY A 508 -19.92 12.65 -1.28
C GLY A 508 -20.44 11.23 -1.07
N THR A 509 -21.48 10.85 -1.81
CA THR A 509 -22.05 9.47 -1.80
C THR A 509 -22.80 9.22 -3.09
N HIS A 510 -23.19 7.97 -3.40
CA HIS A 510 -24.15 7.70 -4.47
C HIS A 510 -25.58 8.02 -4.03
N ALA A 511 -26.42 8.26 -5.00
CA ALA A 511 -27.87 8.11 -4.89
C ALA A 511 -28.35 6.94 -5.76
N TYR A 512 -29.55 6.44 -5.53
CA TYR A 512 -30.12 5.38 -6.32
C TYR A 512 -31.61 5.62 -6.61
N ASN A 513 -32.10 5.03 -7.70
CA ASN A 513 -33.51 5.06 -8.03
C ASN A 513 -34.30 4.05 -7.18
N LYS A 514 -35.27 4.53 -6.40
CA LYS A 514 -36.10 3.73 -5.48
C LYS A 514 -36.88 2.62 -6.18
N GLY A 515 -37.22 2.80 -7.47
CA GLY A 515 -37.97 1.82 -8.27
C GLY A 515 -37.12 0.74 -8.91
N SER A 516 -35.79 0.77 -8.77
CA SER A 516 -34.88 -0.19 -9.39
C SER A 516 -34.43 -1.29 -8.42
N ASN A 517 -34.39 -2.53 -8.91
CA ASN A 517 -33.81 -3.67 -8.19
C ASN A 517 -33.09 -4.60 -9.19
N PRO A 518 -31.77 -4.69 -9.21
CA PRO A 518 -30.82 -4.00 -8.31
C PRO A 518 -30.86 -2.47 -8.47
N PRO A 519 -30.35 -1.71 -7.49
CA PRO A 519 -30.35 -0.27 -7.54
C PRO A 519 -29.50 0.25 -8.70
N VAL A 520 -30.04 1.18 -9.46
CA VAL A 520 -29.25 1.95 -10.43
C VAL A 520 -28.63 3.14 -9.70
N LEU A 521 -27.31 3.11 -9.56
CA LEU A 521 -26.54 4.15 -8.89
C LEU A 521 -26.43 5.39 -9.76
N THR A 522 -26.51 6.56 -9.15
CA THR A 522 -26.37 7.87 -9.79
C THR A 522 -25.60 8.84 -8.86
N THR A 523 -25.07 9.92 -9.44
CA THR A 523 -24.34 10.95 -8.72
C THR A 523 -24.90 12.36 -9.02
N PRO A 524 -26.14 12.65 -8.59
CA PRO A 524 -26.69 14.00 -8.76
C PRO A 524 -25.87 15.04 -7.98
N PRO A 525 -25.87 16.32 -8.39
CA PRO A 525 -25.07 17.38 -7.76
C PRO A 525 -25.27 17.54 -6.26
N GLU A 526 -26.42 17.16 -5.73
CA GLU A 526 -26.78 17.27 -4.32
C GLU A 526 -26.01 16.32 -3.42
N VAL A 527 -25.48 15.21 -3.97
CA VAL A 527 -24.69 14.22 -3.23
C VAL A 527 -23.18 14.37 -3.47
N CYS A 528 -22.77 15.26 -4.37
CA CYS A 528 -21.38 15.50 -4.70
C CYS A 528 -20.77 16.67 -3.90
N PRO A 529 -19.50 16.61 -3.50
CA PRO A 529 -18.77 17.77 -3.01
C PRO A 529 -18.58 18.80 -4.15
N GLU A 530 -18.40 20.07 -3.79
CA GLU A 530 -18.03 21.10 -4.76
C GLU A 530 -16.51 21.07 -4.98
N LEU A 531 -16.05 20.85 -6.21
CA LEU A 531 -14.66 20.63 -6.57
C LEU A 531 -14.20 21.61 -7.65
N ILE A 532 -12.96 22.11 -7.53
CA ILE A 532 -12.28 22.80 -8.64
C ILE A 532 -12.08 21.78 -9.75
N ARG A 533 -12.29 22.18 -10.99
CA ARG A 533 -12.14 21.30 -12.14
C ARG A 533 -11.24 21.92 -13.20
N LYS A 534 -10.57 21.06 -13.94
CA LYS A 534 -9.86 21.45 -15.15
C LYS A 534 -10.89 21.99 -16.14
N SER A 535 -10.77 23.27 -16.46
CA SER A 535 -11.72 23.94 -17.33
C SER A 535 -11.02 24.96 -18.23
N PRO A 536 -10.49 24.53 -19.40
CA PRO A 536 -9.92 25.49 -20.35
C PRO A 536 -10.96 26.45 -20.91
N GLN A 537 -12.22 26.06 -20.99
CA GLN A 537 -13.32 26.81 -21.60
C GLN A 537 -14.69 26.58 -20.93
N GLY A 538 -14.72 26.36 -19.62
CA GLY A 538 -15.96 26.06 -18.89
C GLY A 538 -15.93 26.56 -17.45
N PRO A 539 -16.89 26.16 -16.60
CA PRO A 539 -16.93 26.59 -15.22
C PRO A 539 -15.72 26.09 -14.43
N ALA A 540 -15.21 26.93 -13.54
CA ALA A 540 -14.00 26.66 -12.76
C ALA A 540 -14.19 25.59 -11.69
N TYR A 541 -15.44 25.25 -11.33
CA TYR A 541 -15.80 24.27 -10.30
C TYR A 541 -17.15 23.62 -10.63
N ALA A 542 -17.38 22.44 -10.08
CA ALA A 542 -18.63 21.68 -10.25
C ALA A 542 -18.89 20.75 -9.07
N LYS A 543 -20.14 20.24 -9.00
CA LYS A 543 -20.57 19.15 -8.15
C LYS A 543 -20.90 17.95 -9.03
N ASP A 544 -19.91 17.20 -9.43
CA ASP A 544 -20.02 16.21 -10.50
C ASP A 544 -19.24 14.91 -10.24
N GLU A 545 -18.59 14.80 -9.08
CA GLU A 545 -17.79 13.62 -8.74
C GLU A 545 -17.79 13.36 -7.25
N ILE A 546 -17.61 12.08 -6.88
CA ILE A 546 -17.53 11.59 -5.51
C ILE A 546 -16.29 10.70 -5.36
N GLY A 547 -15.72 10.59 -4.16
CA GLY A 547 -14.58 9.70 -3.93
C GLY A 547 -13.84 9.97 -2.63
N THR A 548 -13.19 8.94 -2.10
CA THR A 548 -12.21 9.07 -1.02
C THR A 548 -11.05 9.97 -1.43
N SER A 549 -10.79 10.07 -2.75
CA SER A 549 -9.81 11.00 -3.35
C SER A 549 -10.11 12.47 -3.08
N PHE A 550 -11.35 12.82 -2.70
CA PHE A 550 -11.76 14.18 -2.35
C PHE A 550 -11.95 14.36 -0.83
N ALA A 551 -11.99 13.28 -0.07
CA ALA A 551 -11.95 13.29 1.39
C ALA A 551 -10.51 13.48 1.91
N ALA A 552 -9.56 12.67 1.41
CA ALA A 552 -8.16 12.71 1.82
C ALA A 552 -7.51 14.12 1.71
N PRO A 553 -7.66 14.89 0.62
CA PRO A 553 -7.06 16.22 0.52
C PRO A 553 -7.62 17.23 1.54
N LYS A 554 -8.83 17.05 2.04
CA LYS A 554 -9.35 17.90 3.13
C LYS A 554 -8.65 17.62 4.45
N VAL A 555 -8.27 16.37 4.71
CA VAL A 555 -7.43 16.01 5.86
C VAL A 555 -5.99 16.51 5.64
N THR A 556 -5.50 16.50 4.39
CA THR A 556 -4.22 17.13 4.03
C THR A 556 -4.18 18.62 4.36
N TYR A 557 -5.28 19.34 4.10
CA TYR A 557 -5.44 20.71 4.55
C TYR A 557 -5.32 20.80 6.08
N ILE A 558 -5.99 19.94 6.84
CA ILE A 558 -5.91 19.95 8.32
C ILE A 558 -4.46 19.73 8.76
N ALA A 559 -3.75 18.77 8.17
CA ALA A 559 -2.34 18.52 8.45
C ALA A 559 -1.47 19.76 8.18
N SER A 560 -1.68 20.47 7.06
CA SER A 560 -0.96 21.69 6.73
C SER A 560 -1.21 22.82 7.76
N GLN A 561 -2.43 22.94 8.28
CA GLN A 561 -2.72 23.95 9.31
C GLN A 561 -2.09 23.61 10.67
N ILE A 562 -1.95 22.32 10.98
CA ILE A 562 -1.21 21.87 12.18
C ILE A 562 0.28 22.17 11.99
N GLU A 563 0.87 21.86 10.84
CA GLU A 563 2.28 22.20 10.54
C GLU A 563 2.53 23.70 10.60
N LYS A 564 1.64 24.53 10.04
CA LYS A 564 1.70 25.99 10.15
C LYS A 564 1.73 26.46 11.59
N THR A 565 0.99 25.79 12.47
CA THR A 565 0.89 26.15 13.90
C THR A 565 2.04 25.58 14.73
N LEU A 566 2.52 24.39 14.37
CA LEU A 566 3.55 23.62 15.09
C LEU A 566 4.67 23.16 14.14
N PRO A 567 5.42 24.08 13.50
CA PRO A 567 6.34 23.74 12.40
C PRO A 567 7.52 22.86 12.81
N GLN A 568 7.85 22.81 14.12
CA GLN A 568 8.96 22.03 14.66
C GLN A 568 8.53 20.69 15.27
N ALA A 569 7.22 20.40 15.26
CA ALA A 569 6.72 19.15 15.82
C ALA A 569 6.96 17.98 14.86
N PRO A 570 7.15 16.75 15.36
CA PRO A 570 7.27 15.58 14.52
C PRO A 570 5.96 15.28 13.77
N ALA A 571 6.08 14.69 12.57
CA ALA A 571 4.93 14.35 11.72
C ALA A 571 3.96 13.37 12.42
N LEU A 572 4.46 12.48 13.26
CA LEU A 572 3.62 11.61 14.10
C LEU A 572 2.71 12.39 15.05
N LEU A 573 3.14 13.60 15.53
CA LEU A 573 2.26 14.44 16.33
C LEU A 573 1.13 15.02 15.48
N TYR A 574 1.38 15.40 14.22
CA TYR A 574 0.31 15.87 13.32
C TYR A 574 -0.74 14.77 13.13
N ARG A 575 -0.31 13.54 12.85
CA ARG A 575 -1.18 12.37 12.75
C ARG A 575 -1.98 12.13 14.03
N ALA A 576 -1.33 12.18 15.19
CA ALA A 576 -1.98 12.00 16.49
C ALA A 576 -3.03 13.07 16.78
N LEU A 577 -2.74 14.34 16.48
CA LEU A 577 -3.68 15.45 16.68
C LEU A 577 -4.89 15.34 15.76
N ILE A 578 -4.70 14.91 14.50
CA ILE A 578 -5.80 14.67 13.56
C ILE A 578 -6.69 13.54 14.09
N ALA A 579 -6.12 12.39 14.44
CA ALA A 579 -6.87 11.25 14.97
C ALA A 579 -7.60 11.61 16.28
N GLN A 580 -6.96 12.35 17.18
CA GLN A 580 -7.57 12.80 18.42
C GLN A 580 -8.69 13.83 18.19
N SER A 581 -8.60 14.65 17.14
CA SER A 581 -9.62 15.65 16.79
C SER A 581 -10.87 15.06 16.16
N ALA A 582 -10.78 13.86 15.61
CA ALA A 582 -11.89 13.14 15.02
C ALA A 582 -13.06 12.98 16.01
N ARG A 583 -14.28 13.06 15.52
CA ARG A 583 -15.50 12.99 16.33
C ARG A 583 -16.48 12.04 15.69
N TRP A 584 -17.09 11.23 16.51
CA TRP A 584 -18.16 10.37 16.08
C TRP A 584 -19.40 11.19 15.69
N PRO A 585 -20.15 10.75 14.68
CA PRO A 585 -21.39 11.41 14.31
C PRO A 585 -22.40 11.32 15.46
N LYS A 586 -23.32 12.27 15.53
CA LYS A 586 -24.33 12.35 16.62
C LYS A 586 -25.10 11.06 16.79
N ARG A 587 -25.40 10.35 15.69
CA ARG A 587 -26.12 9.05 15.72
C ARG A 587 -25.35 7.95 16.45
N ALA A 588 -24.02 8.02 16.53
CA ALA A 588 -23.24 7.03 17.27
C ALA A 588 -23.57 7.01 18.77
N CYS A 589 -24.18 8.07 19.31
CA CYS A 589 -24.67 8.10 20.69
C CYS A 589 -25.81 7.11 20.95
N ASP A 590 -26.51 6.67 19.90
CA ASP A 590 -27.65 5.74 19.98
C ASP A 590 -27.25 4.28 19.71
N LEU A 591 -25.98 4.04 19.40
CA LEU A 591 -25.44 2.70 19.10
C LEU A 591 -25.03 1.97 20.38
N THR A 592 -25.14 0.64 20.35
CA THR A 592 -24.56 -0.22 21.37
C THR A 592 -23.03 -0.18 21.31
N LYS A 593 -22.37 -0.65 22.38
CA LYS A 593 -20.91 -0.72 22.42
C LYS A 593 -20.33 -1.61 21.30
N GLU A 594 -20.99 -2.73 21.01
CA GLU A 594 -20.62 -3.67 19.96
C GLU A 594 -20.74 -3.03 18.57
N GLU A 595 -21.81 -2.31 18.30
CA GLU A 595 -22.01 -1.56 17.06
C GLU A 595 -20.98 -0.45 16.91
N CYS A 596 -20.64 0.28 18.00
CA CYS A 596 -19.57 1.28 17.99
C CYS A 596 -18.20 0.67 17.67
N ILE A 597 -17.88 -0.50 18.25
CA ILE A 597 -16.60 -1.19 17.96
C ILE A 597 -16.55 -1.66 16.50
N SER A 598 -17.66 -2.23 15.99
CA SER A 598 -17.75 -2.63 14.58
C SER A 598 -17.58 -1.42 13.65
N MET A 599 -18.26 -0.33 13.95
CA MET A 599 -18.17 0.91 13.18
C MET A 599 -16.74 1.47 13.16
N LEU A 600 -16.06 1.52 14.32
CA LEU A 600 -14.68 1.99 14.41
C LEU A 600 -13.72 1.07 13.63
N ARG A 601 -13.91 -0.24 13.73
CA ARG A 601 -13.05 -1.23 13.07
C ARG A 601 -13.12 -1.15 11.54
N HIS A 602 -14.31 -0.89 10.99
CA HIS A 602 -14.53 -0.93 9.55
C HIS A 602 -14.51 0.43 8.86
N ILE A 603 -14.93 1.47 9.53
CA ILE A 603 -15.19 2.77 8.90
C ILE A 603 -14.16 3.83 9.33
N GLY A 604 -13.59 3.73 10.54
CA GLY A 604 -12.86 4.81 11.18
C GLY A 604 -13.80 5.91 11.72
N TYR A 605 -13.26 6.96 12.25
CA TYR A 605 -13.89 8.26 12.53
C TYR A 605 -12.88 9.22 13.16
#